data_8ae9881e999c6b62f756681b887026a1
#
_entry.id   8ae9881e999c6b62f756681b887026a1
#
_cell.length_a   1.000
_cell.length_b   1.000
_cell.length_c   1.000
_cell.angle_alpha   90.00
_cell.angle_beta   90.00
_cell.angle_gamma   90.00
#
_symmetry.space_group_name_H-M   'P 1'
#
loop_
_entity.id
_entity.type
_entity.pdbx_description
1 polymer ?
#
loop_
_entity_poly.entity_id
_entity_poly.type
_entity_poly.pdbx_seq_one_letter_code
_entity_poly.pdbx_strand_id
1 'polypeptide(L)'
;MSDTTTTPRSGGPRIEVLVIAAVCVIGLLAVWYVMSQRQQTLRSSPSGLDGLQVWLTSNEIRSYNFAGGWPIDQTTVDLLILPVYDTALDVTRTPPASKEEYLLQSDEYDFASDAILTKAQTVPTLLVLPKWRSGMRLTGIAHPVLLIEPGKIADTLEDVTGGGAAELVYGRTPFTEFSYRATDGATLRSRLYAAQMFRKQGCDPIIGTTDAMILGSCPLPGDAQSNEDGTRDRVLVLSDPDLLNNHGLRLGDNAQIAADFLSSQTGEGNIVIDYSRASWLRDPVREPVRERTWADLSRFFGPPFLILWLGAGCLFTLFLWRGALRYGPILRVGGAAGAGKALAIEARARLMRLSGQDGALVHEYAAARISAAAASLFGPSHARHYASEDEFLNFADRRHPGEAARLRSILVRIRQLPARAHAAEAIHLIDEFEQVLEQITHDA
;
A
#
# COMPACT_ATOMS: atom_id res chain seq x y z
N MET A 1 -14.06 -33.14 48.23
CA MET A 1 -14.32 -32.93 46.80
C MET A 1 -14.60 -31.44 46.63
N SER A 2 -13.60 -30.70 46.23
CA SER A 2 -13.78 -29.30 45.80
C SER A 2 -12.74 -29.04 44.72
N ASP A 3 -13.20 -29.19 43.50
CA ASP A 3 -12.46 -28.89 42.28
C ASP A 3 -12.21 -27.38 42.19
N THR A 4 -10.99 -26.96 42.35
CA THR A 4 -10.55 -25.62 41.99
C THR A 4 -10.00 -25.64 40.55
N THR A 5 -10.90 -25.44 39.62
CA THR A 5 -10.55 -25.15 38.23
C THR A 5 -9.85 -23.78 38.15
N THR A 6 -8.53 -23.80 38.05
CA THR A 6 -7.72 -22.61 37.70
C THR A 6 -7.94 -22.25 36.22
N THR A 7 -8.76 -21.23 35.97
CA THR A 7 -8.88 -20.59 34.66
C THR A 7 -7.53 -20.01 34.23
N PRO A 8 -7.04 -20.28 33.01
CA PRO A 8 -5.84 -19.63 32.50
C PRO A 8 -6.14 -18.13 32.32
N ARG A 9 -5.39 -17.28 33.01
CA ARG A 9 -5.40 -15.83 32.75
C ARG A 9 -4.98 -15.60 31.31
N SER A 10 -5.91 -15.15 30.47
CA SER A 10 -5.62 -14.62 29.15
C SER A 10 -4.70 -13.40 29.33
N GLY A 11 -3.43 -13.58 29.03
CA GLY A 11 -2.48 -12.47 29.00
C GLY A 11 -2.96 -11.49 27.93
N GLY A 12 -3.37 -10.27 28.34
CA GLY A 12 -3.71 -9.18 27.45
C GLY A 12 -2.56 -8.90 26.47
N PRO A 13 -2.84 -8.29 25.31
CA PRO A 13 -1.83 -7.98 24.31
C PRO A 13 -0.70 -7.19 24.96
N ARG A 14 0.52 -7.63 24.74
CA ARG A 14 1.70 -6.96 25.32
C ARG A 14 1.73 -5.53 24.79
N ILE A 15 1.96 -4.55 25.66
CA ILE A 15 2.04 -3.12 25.33
C ILE A 15 2.89 -2.85 24.08
N GLU A 16 3.96 -3.61 23.90
CA GLU A 16 4.84 -3.55 22.71
C GLU A 16 4.12 -3.84 21.40
N VAL A 17 3.22 -4.83 21.38
CA VAL A 17 2.43 -5.18 20.19
C VAL A 17 1.43 -4.08 19.88
N LEU A 18 0.82 -3.47 20.89
CA LEU A 18 -0.08 -2.33 20.71
C LEU A 18 0.63 -1.10 20.16
N VAL A 19 1.86 -0.81 20.65
CA VAL A 19 2.67 0.31 20.12
C VAL A 19 3.07 0.06 18.68
N ILE A 20 3.52 -1.13 18.31
CA ILE A 20 3.88 -1.48 16.93
C ILE A 20 2.64 -1.38 16.03
N ALA A 21 1.51 -1.91 16.45
CA ALA A 21 0.26 -1.81 15.69
C ALA A 21 -0.17 -0.35 15.50
N ALA A 22 -0.08 0.48 16.52
CA ALA A 22 -0.40 1.91 16.43
C ALA A 22 0.52 2.64 15.44
N VAL A 23 1.83 2.38 15.49
CA VAL A 23 2.81 2.97 14.53
C VAL A 23 2.51 2.53 13.11
N CYS A 24 2.19 1.25 12.88
CA CYS A 24 1.80 0.74 11.56
C CYS A 24 0.52 1.41 11.04
N VAL A 25 -0.51 1.56 11.89
CA VAL A 25 -1.77 2.22 11.52
C VAL A 25 -1.54 3.69 11.20
N ILE A 26 -0.77 4.42 12.01
CA ILE A 26 -0.43 5.82 11.75
C ILE A 26 0.36 5.95 10.45
N GLY A 27 1.32 5.04 10.19
CA GLY A 27 2.08 5.00 8.95
C GLY A 27 1.18 4.77 7.72
N LEU A 28 0.26 3.81 7.79
CA LEU A 28 -0.71 3.53 6.73
C LEU A 28 -1.65 4.72 6.48
N LEU A 29 -2.15 5.36 7.54
CA LEU A 29 -3.00 6.55 7.43
C LEU A 29 -2.24 7.74 6.83
N ALA A 30 -0.97 7.93 7.19
CA ALA A 30 -0.13 8.98 6.61
C ALA A 30 0.14 8.72 5.11
N VAL A 31 0.44 7.48 4.72
CA VAL A 31 0.61 7.09 3.32
C VAL A 31 -0.70 7.29 2.54
N TRP A 32 -1.81 6.81 3.09
CA TRP A 32 -3.13 6.99 2.49
C TRP A 32 -3.49 8.48 2.33
N TYR A 33 -3.24 9.30 3.35
CA TYR A 33 -3.46 10.75 3.30
C TYR A 33 -2.61 11.43 2.23
N VAL A 34 -1.30 11.11 2.15
CA VAL A 34 -0.40 11.67 1.13
C VAL A 34 -0.80 11.21 -0.28
N MET A 35 -1.20 9.95 -0.45
CA MET A 35 -1.63 9.45 -1.75
C MET A 35 -3.00 10.03 -2.17
N SER A 36 -3.92 10.24 -1.23
CA SER A 36 -5.23 10.80 -1.52
C SER A 36 -5.16 12.28 -1.93
N GLN A 37 -4.21 13.03 -1.39
CA GLN A 37 -4.04 14.46 -1.70
C GLN A 37 -3.50 14.72 -3.12
N ARG A 38 -2.72 13.80 -3.70
CA ARG A 38 -1.96 14.08 -4.94
C ARG A 38 -2.74 13.96 -6.24
N GLN A 39 -3.80 13.19 -6.30
CA GLN A 39 -4.57 12.98 -7.55
C GLN A 39 -5.92 13.68 -7.60
N GLN A 40 -6.38 14.21 -6.47
CA GLN A 40 -7.75 14.71 -6.36
C GLN A 40 -7.92 16.21 -6.64
N THR A 41 -6.84 17.01 -6.58
CA THR A 41 -6.98 18.48 -6.64
C THR A 41 -7.47 19.01 -7.96
N LEU A 42 -6.99 18.49 -9.10
CA LEU A 42 -7.44 18.95 -10.42
C LEU A 42 -8.81 18.39 -10.78
N ARG A 43 -8.99 17.09 -10.70
CA ARG A 43 -10.18 16.36 -11.17
C ARG A 43 -11.43 16.68 -10.37
N SER A 44 -11.28 16.83 -9.06
CA SER A 44 -12.35 17.22 -8.14
C SER A 44 -12.53 18.73 -7.99
N SER A 45 -11.61 19.54 -8.54
CA SER A 45 -11.72 21.01 -8.55
C SER A 45 -12.92 21.49 -9.38
N PRO A 46 -13.33 22.74 -9.26
CA PRO A 46 -14.41 23.30 -10.09
C PRO A 46 -14.18 23.16 -11.59
N SER A 47 -12.94 23.25 -12.06
CA SER A 47 -12.58 23.06 -13.47
C SER A 47 -12.39 21.60 -13.88
N GLY A 48 -12.41 20.66 -12.94
CA GLY A 48 -12.27 19.21 -13.20
C GLY A 48 -13.55 18.54 -13.69
N LEU A 49 -13.47 17.28 -14.07
CA LEU A 49 -14.54 16.51 -14.68
C LEU A 49 -15.01 15.29 -13.84
N ASP A 50 -14.59 15.15 -12.58
CA ASP A 50 -15.01 14.01 -11.75
C ASP A 50 -16.54 13.99 -11.53
N GLY A 51 -17.16 15.17 -11.42
CA GLY A 51 -18.62 15.28 -11.32
C GLY A 51 -19.33 14.77 -12.58
N LEU A 52 -18.76 15.01 -13.75
CA LEU A 52 -19.27 14.46 -15.01
C LEU A 52 -19.26 12.94 -14.98
N GLN A 53 -18.14 12.33 -14.60
CA GLN A 53 -18.04 10.87 -14.55
C GLN A 53 -19.06 10.25 -13.57
N VAL A 54 -19.23 10.84 -12.39
CA VAL A 54 -20.26 10.41 -11.42
C VAL A 54 -21.66 10.56 -12.01
N TRP A 55 -21.93 11.68 -12.70
CA TRP A 55 -23.22 11.95 -13.33
C TRP A 55 -23.53 10.96 -14.45
N LEU A 56 -22.57 10.69 -15.35
CA LEU A 56 -22.72 9.72 -16.42
C LEU A 56 -23.02 8.32 -15.86
N THR A 57 -22.25 7.89 -14.86
CA THR A 57 -22.46 6.58 -14.22
C THR A 57 -23.83 6.49 -13.56
N SER A 58 -24.32 7.56 -12.92
CA SER A 58 -25.67 7.60 -12.31
C SER A 58 -26.80 7.58 -13.33
N ASN A 59 -26.53 7.93 -14.58
CA ASN A 59 -27.43 7.83 -15.70
C ASN A 59 -27.19 6.56 -16.57
N GLU A 60 -26.52 5.54 -16.02
CA GLU A 60 -26.24 4.25 -16.65
C GLU A 60 -25.36 4.35 -17.91
N ILE A 61 -24.67 5.48 -18.11
CA ILE A 61 -23.72 5.68 -19.19
C ILE A 61 -22.35 5.18 -18.73
N ARG A 62 -21.81 4.18 -19.44
CA ARG A 62 -20.53 3.56 -19.11
C ARG A 62 -19.39 4.56 -19.29
N SER A 63 -18.77 4.97 -18.20
CA SER A 63 -17.70 5.95 -18.21
C SER A 63 -16.68 5.70 -17.09
N TYR A 64 -15.41 6.00 -17.37
CA TYR A 64 -14.36 5.96 -16.36
C TYR A 64 -13.28 7.01 -16.62
N ASN A 65 -12.56 7.35 -15.55
CA ASN A 65 -11.42 8.25 -15.60
C ASN A 65 -10.13 7.45 -15.82
N PHE A 66 -9.29 7.92 -16.73
CA PHE A 66 -7.99 7.35 -17.03
C PHE A 66 -6.88 8.36 -16.76
N ALA A 67 -5.86 7.94 -15.99
CA ALA A 67 -4.72 8.79 -15.64
C ALA A 67 -3.38 8.24 -16.17
N GLY A 68 -3.42 7.25 -17.07
CA GLY A 68 -2.23 6.58 -17.59
C GLY A 68 -1.82 5.35 -16.78
N GLY A 69 -0.69 4.76 -17.16
CA GLY A 69 -0.09 3.61 -16.46
C GLY A 69 -0.30 2.25 -17.12
N TRP A 70 -1.31 2.10 -17.98
CA TRP A 70 -1.55 0.90 -18.78
C TRP A 70 -2.16 1.25 -20.16
N PRO A 71 -1.98 0.41 -21.16
CA PRO A 71 -2.64 0.63 -22.46
C PRO A 71 -4.15 0.36 -22.34
N ILE A 72 -4.94 1.17 -23.03
CA ILE A 72 -6.38 0.95 -23.20
C ILE A 72 -6.61 0.23 -24.54
N ASP A 73 -7.56 -0.69 -24.57
CA ASP A 73 -8.01 -1.28 -25.81
C ASP A 73 -8.90 -0.27 -26.57
N GLN A 74 -8.41 0.19 -27.70
CA GLN A 74 -9.06 1.21 -28.54
C GLN A 74 -10.47 0.81 -28.99
N THR A 75 -10.71 -0.49 -29.18
CA THR A 75 -11.99 -1.02 -29.64
C THR A 75 -13.09 -0.91 -28.57
N THR A 76 -12.71 -0.68 -27.32
CA THR A 76 -13.64 -0.50 -26.20
C THR A 76 -14.00 0.96 -25.93
N VAL A 77 -13.40 1.91 -26.67
CA VAL A 77 -13.59 3.34 -26.48
C VAL A 77 -14.50 3.90 -27.56
N ASP A 78 -15.72 4.29 -27.18
CA ASP A 78 -16.65 4.97 -28.09
C ASP A 78 -16.34 6.46 -28.19
N LEU A 79 -15.97 7.09 -27.08
CA LEU A 79 -15.57 8.49 -27.02
C LEU A 79 -14.48 8.73 -25.97
N LEU A 80 -13.42 9.39 -26.39
CA LEU A 80 -12.37 9.90 -25.53
C LEU A 80 -12.64 11.38 -25.23
N ILE A 81 -12.84 11.73 -23.96
CA ILE A 81 -12.88 13.13 -23.51
C ILE A 81 -11.49 13.54 -23.08
N LEU A 82 -10.90 14.47 -23.78
CA LEU A 82 -9.53 14.96 -23.54
C LEU A 82 -9.56 16.40 -23.02
N PRO A 83 -9.55 16.64 -21.71
CA PRO A 83 -9.54 17.99 -21.15
C PRO A 83 -8.14 18.60 -21.22
N VAL A 84 -8.04 19.74 -21.87
CA VAL A 84 -6.82 20.56 -21.90
C VAL A 84 -6.95 21.64 -20.81
N TYR A 85 -5.96 21.73 -19.94
CA TYR A 85 -5.93 22.70 -18.84
C TYR A 85 -4.92 23.82 -19.01
N ASP A 86 -3.97 23.66 -19.91
CA ASP A 86 -2.95 24.64 -20.24
C ASP A 86 -3.00 25.01 -21.73
N THR A 87 -2.62 26.22 -22.05
CA THR A 87 -2.50 26.70 -23.42
C THR A 87 -1.07 26.62 -23.96
N ALA A 88 -0.09 26.34 -23.09
CA ALA A 88 1.30 26.17 -23.50
C ALA A 88 1.57 24.68 -23.76
N LEU A 89 1.24 24.20 -24.94
CA LEU A 89 1.57 22.86 -25.41
C LEU A 89 3.07 22.78 -25.73
N ASP A 90 3.68 21.61 -25.58
CA ASP A 90 5.08 21.32 -25.94
C ASP A 90 6.17 22.08 -25.15
N VAL A 91 5.79 22.73 -24.06
CA VAL A 91 6.76 23.47 -23.23
C VAL A 91 7.45 22.49 -22.25
N THR A 92 8.78 22.39 -22.43
CA THR A 92 9.62 21.69 -21.46
C THR A 92 9.85 22.60 -20.26
N ARG A 93 9.21 22.28 -19.12
CA ARG A 93 9.35 23.08 -17.89
C ARG A 93 10.55 22.62 -17.08
N THR A 94 11.25 23.59 -16.48
CA THR A 94 12.30 23.29 -15.51
C THR A 94 11.70 22.66 -14.25
N PRO A 95 12.40 21.68 -13.63
CA PRO A 95 11.92 21.10 -12.37
C PRO A 95 11.71 22.19 -11.31
N PRO A 96 10.63 22.15 -10.54
CA PRO A 96 10.33 23.18 -9.56
C PRO A 96 11.41 23.23 -8.47
N ALA A 97 11.88 24.43 -8.16
CA ALA A 97 12.89 24.68 -7.14
C ALA A 97 12.26 24.92 -5.75
N SER A 98 10.98 25.32 -5.70
CA SER A 98 10.26 25.59 -4.45
C SER A 98 8.98 24.74 -4.33
N LYS A 99 8.45 24.65 -3.10
CA LYS A 99 7.18 23.94 -2.85
C LYS A 99 6.00 24.64 -3.51
N GLU A 100 6.03 25.97 -3.55
CA GLU A 100 5.01 26.78 -4.22
C GLU A 100 5.03 26.56 -5.74
N GLU A 101 6.20 26.56 -6.35
CA GLU A 101 6.36 26.21 -7.78
C GLU A 101 5.90 24.79 -8.07
N TYR A 102 6.24 23.83 -7.20
CA TYR A 102 5.78 22.45 -7.35
C TYR A 102 4.25 22.37 -7.32
N LEU A 103 3.59 23.09 -6.41
CA LEU A 103 2.13 23.13 -6.34
C LEU A 103 1.51 23.80 -7.56
N LEU A 104 2.11 24.88 -8.07
CA LEU A 104 1.68 25.53 -9.29
C LEU A 104 1.88 24.64 -10.52
N GLN A 105 3.04 24.03 -10.65
CA GLN A 105 3.35 23.14 -11.78
C GLN A 105 2.60 21.79 -11.71
N SER A 106 2.26 21.30 -10.52
CA SER A 106 1.46 20.05 -10.40
C SER A 106 0.04 20.23 -10.92
N ASP A 107 -0.42 21.47 -10.98
CA ASP A 107 -1.74 21.84 -11.50
C ASP A 107 -1.72 22.16 -12.99
N GLU A 108 -0.55 22.36 -13.58
CA GLU A 108 -0.38 22.61 -15.00
C GLU A 108 -0.13 21.29 -15.73
N TYR A 109 -1.01 20.98 -16.65
CA TYR A 109 -0.90 19.78 -17.49
C TYR A 109 -0.10 20.12 -18.74
N ASP A 110 1.12 19.61 -18.80
CA ASP A 110 1.93 19.68 -20.01
C ASP A 110 1.50 18.56 -20.96
N PHE A 111 0.65 18.86 -21.91
CA PHE A 111 0.38 17.97 -23.02
C PHE A 111 1.34 18.27 -24.16
N ALA A 112 1.87 17.22 -24.79
CA ALA A 112 2.48 17.34 -26.08
C ALA A 112 1.38 17.37 -27.15
N SER A 113 1.44 18.32 -28.08
CA SER A 113 0.49 18.44 -29.22
C SER A 113 0.42 17.13 -30.00
N ASP A 114 1.57 16.49 -30.23
CA ASP A 114 1.66 15.16 -30.86
C ASP A 114 0.84 14.07 -30.16
N ALA A 115 0.80 14.08 -28.82
CA ALA A 115 0.02 13.12 -28.06
C ALA A 115 -1.50 13.34 -28.21
N ILE A 116 -1.92 14.61 -28.26
CA ILE A 116 -3.32 14.98 -28.52
C ILE A 116 -3.72 14.54 -29.92
N LEU A 117 -2.91 14.85 -30.93
CA LEU A 117 -3.16 14.49 -32.32
C LEU A 117 -3.23 12.96 -32.50
N THR A 118 -2.27 12.24 -31.96
CA THR A 118 -2.23 10.77 -32.05
C THR A 118 -3.49 10.16 -31.46
N LYS A 119 -3.95 10.63 -30.30
CA LYS A 119 -5.17 10.17 -29.66
C LYS A 119 -6.40 10.48 -30.53
N ALA A 120 -6.52 11.73 -31.01
CA ALA A 120 -7.66 12.18 -31.79
C ALA A 120 -7.76 11.47 -33.17
N GLN A 121 -6.63 11.12 -33.77
CA GLN A 121 -6.58 10.34 -35.01
C GLN A 121 -6.94 8.87 -34.83
N THR A 122 -6.77 8.34 -33.61
CA THR A 122 -6.95 6.90 -33.36
C THR A 122 -8.35 6.57 -32.86
N VAL A 123 -8.91 7.35 -31.95
CA VAL A 123 -10.23 7.11 -31.36
C VAL A 123 -11.13 8.35 -31.48
N PRO A 124 -12.49 8.19 -31.49
CA PRO A 124 -13.37 9.34 -31.43
C PRO A 124 -13.02 10.20 -30.22
N THR A 125 -12.69 11.46 -30.45
CA THR A 125 -12.19 12.34 -29.38
C THR A 125 -13.00 13.62 -29.30
N LEU A 126 -13.37 13.99 -28.06
CA LEU A 126 -13.90 15.29 -27.67
C LEU A 126 -12.78 16.06 -26.96
N LEU A 127 -12.17 16.97 -27.66
CA LEU A 127 -11.19 17.90 -27.11
C LEU A 127 -11.92 19.00 -26.34
N VAL A 128 -11.62 19.16 -25.07
CA VAL A 128 -12.21 20.20 -24.21
C VAL A 128 -11.16 21.30 -24.00
N LEU A 129 -11.42 22.50 -24.55
CA LEU A 129 -10.46 23.61 -24.47
C LEU A 129 -10.41 24.20 -23.05
N PRO A 130 -9.24 24.75 -22.65
CA PRO A 130 -9.10 25.42 -21.36
C PRO A 130 -9.86 26.75 -21.35
N LYS A 131 -10.32 27.18 -20.19
CA LYS A 131 -11.01 28.46 -19.96
C LYS A 131 -10.47 29.17 -18.74
N TRP A 132 -10.18 28.40 -17.70
CA TRP A 132 -9.88 28.92 -16.39
C TRP A 132 -8.39 28.78 -16.04
N ARG A 133 -7.79 29.86 -15.52
CA ARG A 133 -6.46 29.82 -14.91
C ARG A 133 -6.48 29.00 -13.62
N SER A 134 -5.32 28.54 -13.19
CA SER A 134 -5.13 27.75 -11.96
C SER A 134 -5.78 28.35 -10.70
N GLY A 135 -5.90 29.67 -10.64
CA GLY A 135 -6.58 30.37 -9.54
C GLY A 135 -8.03 29.92 -9.29
N MET A 136 -8.79 29.55 -10.33
CA MET A 136 -10.13 29.02 -10.14
C MET A 136 -10.12 27.66 -9.41
N ARG A 137 -9.16 26.82 -9.69
CA ARG A 137 -8.98 25.51 -9.01
C ARG A 137 -8.74 25.68 -7.52
N LEU A 138 -7.98 26.70 -7.15
CA LEU A 138 -7.61 26.98 -5.77
C LEU A 138 -8.71 27.67 -4.98
N THR A 139 -9.40 28.63 -5.60
CA THR A 139 -10.39 29.48 -4.91
C THR A 139 -11.82 28.99 -5.03
N GLY A 140 -12.13 28.20 -6.05
CA GLY A 140 -13.50 27.78 -6.37
C GLY A 140 -14.40 28.89 -6.87
N ILE A 141 -13.84 30.08 -7.20
CA ILE A 141 -14.60 31.26 -7.59
C ILE A 141 -14.43 31.49 -9.09
N ALA A 142 -15.55 31.52 -9.81
CA ALA A 142 -15.57 31.94 -11.21
C ALA A 142 -15.54 33.48 -11.27
N HIS A 143 -14.47 34.06 -11.78
CA HIS A 143 -14.31 35.50 -11.91
C HIS A 143 -13.61 35.83 -13.23
N PRO A 144 -13.98 36.92 -13.93
CA PRO A 144 -13.40 37.25 -15.24
C PRO A 144 -11.89 37.37 -15.25
N VAL A 145 -11.26 37.81 -14.15
CA VAL A 145 -9.81 37.89 -14.02
C VAL A 145 -9.08 36.53 -14.13
N LEU A 146 -9.83 35.45 -13.90
CA LEU A 146 -9.32 34.08 -13.97
C LEU A 146 -9.55 33.44 -15.35
N LEU A 147 -10.12 34.15 -16.30
CA LEU A 147 -10.23 33.69 -17.68
C LEU A 147 -8.86 33.71 -18.36
N ILE A 148 -8.61 32.73 -19.18
CA ILE A 148 -7.45 32.67 -20.06
C ILE A 148 -7.69 33.65 -21.23
N GLU A 149 -6.63 34.28 -21.73
CA GLU A 149 -6.71 35.18 -22.87
C GLU A 149 -7.20 34.42 -24.13
N PRO A 150 -8.21 34.95 -24.87
CA PRO A 150 -8.77 34.28 -26.04
C PRO A 150 -7.75 33.87 -27.08
N GLY A 151 -6.72 34.73 -27.32
CA GLY A 151 -5.68 34.45 -28.30
C GLY A 151 -4.89 33.20 -28.01
N LYS A 152 -4.52 32.96 -26.74
CA LYS A 152 -3.80 31.75 -26.32
C LYS A 152 -4.60 30.46 -26.54
N ILE A 153 -5.91 30.53 -26.34
CA ILE A 153 -6.80 29.38 -26.57
C ILE A 153 -6.97 29.18 -28.09
N ALA A 154 -7.02 30.24 -28.86
CA ALA A 154 -7.03 30.18 -30.32
C ALA A 154 -5.80 29.49 -30.86
N ASP A 155 -4.61 29.87 -30.38
CA ASP A 155 -3.32 29.25 -30.75
C ASP A 155 -3.37 27.73 -30.42
N THR A 156 -3.82 27.35 -29.21
CA THR A 156 -3.98 25.95 -28.81
C THR A 156 -4.93 25.19 -29.75
N LEU A 157 -6.02 25.81 -30.18
CA LEU A 157 -6.96 25.20 -31.12
C LEU A 157 -6.32 25.03 -32.50
N GLU A 158 -5.52 25.98 -32.94
CA GLU A 158 -4.79 25.90 -34.20
C GLU A 158 -3.71 24.83 -34.20
N ASP A 159 -2.98 24.68 -33.10
CA ASP A 159 -1.95 23.65 -32.92
C ASP A 159 -2.53 22.22 -33.04
N VAL A 160 -3.77 22.02 -32.57
CA VAL A 160 -4.41 20.69 -32.56
C VAL A 160 -5.26 20.41 -33.81
N THR A 161 -5.79 21.46 -34.45
CA THR A 161 -6.71 21.29 -35.58
C THR A 161 -6.15 21.88 -36.86
N GLY A 162 -6.27 21.16 -37.98
CA GLY A 162 -5.90 21.70 -39.29
C GLY A 162 -6.82 22.84 -39.76
N GLY A 163 -6.42 23.58 -40.82
CA GLY A 163 -7.34 24.39 -41.58
C GLY A 163 -7.52 25.87 -41.17
N GLY A 164 -6.46 26.60 -40.87
CA GLY A 164 -6.46 28.04 -40.79
C GLY A 164 -6.74 28.64 -39.41
N ALA A 165 -6.76 29.98 -39.36
CA ALA A 165 -6.84 30.76 -38.10
C ALA A 165 -8.15 30.51 -37.34
N ALA A 166 -8.03 30.41 -36.03
CA ALA A 166 -9.13 30.31 -35.07
C ALA A 166 -9.35 31.65 -34.38
N GLU A 167 -10.57 31.96 -34.05
CA GLU A 167 -10.93 33.13 -33.24
C GLU A 167 -11.81 32.67 -32.07
N LEU A 168 -11.42 33.06 -30.86
CA LEU A 168 -12.23 32.85 -29.67
C LEU A 168 -12.83 34.16 -29.17
N VAL A 169 -14.08 34.08 -28.75
CA VAL A 169 -14.85 35.21 -28.23
C VAL A 169 -15.58 34.81 -26.96
N TYR A 170 -15.50 35.68 -25.97
CA TYR A 170 -16.33 35.53 -24.77
C TYR A 170 -17.69 36.18 -24.91
N GLY A 171 -18.71 35.60 -24.29
CA GLY A 171 -20.05 36.19 -24.22
C GLY A 171 -20.00 37.59 -23.60
N ARG A 172 -20.81 38.50 -24.16
CA ARG A 172 -20.88 39.89 -23.72
C ARG A 172 -21.57 40.10 -22.37
N THR A 173 -22.37 39.14 -21.97
CA THR A 173 -23.09 39.10 -20.66
C THR A 173 -22.43 38.15 -19.71
N PRO A 174 -22.51 38.37 -18.38
CA PRO A 174 -21.95 37.44 -17.40
C PRO A 174 -22.44 36.00 -17.58
N PHE A 175 -23.69 35.83 -17.95
CA PHE A 175 -24.28 34.55 -18.29
C PHE A 175 -24.86 34.58 -19.70
N THR A 176 -24.53 33.55 -20.48
CA THR A 176 -25.11 33.31 -21.80
C THR A 176 -26.04 32.08 -21.66
N GLU A 177 -27.26 32.22 -22.13
CA GLU A 177 -28.21 31.10 -22.15
C GLU A 177 -28.48 30.72 -23.62
N PHE A 178 -28.58 29.41 -23.86
CA PHE A 178 -29.03 28.90 -25.16
C PHE A 178 -29.94 27.67 -24.96
N SER A 179 -30.77 27.43 -25.96
CA SER A 179 -31.67 26.27 -25.97
C SER A 179 -30.98 25.11 -26.71
N TYR A 180 -31.00 23.95 -26.10
CA TYR A 180 -30.53 22.69 -26.66
C TYR A 180 -31.75 21.75 -26.85
N ARG A 181 -31.83 21.12 -28.00
CA ARG A 181 -32.88 20.14 -28.27
C ARG A 181 -32.32 18.76 -28.03
N ALA A 182 -32.78 18.10 -26.98
CA ALA A 182 -32.41 16.77 -26.60
C ALA A 182 -32.92 15.71 -27.60
N THR A 183 -32.33 14.54 -27.59
CA THR A 183 -32.68 13.39 -28.45
C THR A 183 -34.11 12.93 -28.27
N ASP A 184 -34.67 13.05 -27.08
CA ASP A 184 -36.10 12.79 -26.75
C ASP A 184 -37.04 13.88 -27.22
N GLY A 185 -36.52 14.98 -27.79
CA GLY A 185 -37.28 16.15 -28.25
C GLY A 185 -37.54 17.22 -27.19
N ALA A 186 -37.10 17.02 -25.96
CA ALA A 186 -37.18 18.03 -24.88
C ALA A 186 -36.30 19.24 -25.23
N THR A 187 -36.71 20.41 -24.77
CA THR A 187 -35.89 21.63 -24.91
C THR A 187 -35.26 21.95 -23.56
N LEU A 188 -33.96 21.77 -23.48
CA LEU A 188 -33.12 22.05 -22.32
C LEU A 188 -32.53 23.46 -22.44
N ARG A 189 -32.25 24.12 -21.32
CA ARG A 189 -31.65 25.44 -21.27
C ARG A 189 -30.27 25.38 -20.62
N SER A 190 -29.24 25.55 -21.45
CA SER A 190 -27.90 25.73 -20.97
C SER A 190 -27.69 27.11 -20.38
N ARG A 191 -26.81 27.20 -19.37
CA ARG A 191 -26.40 28.46 -18.77
C ARG A 191 -24.87 28.44 -18.55
N LEU A 192 -24.16 29.31 -19.24
CA LEU A 192 -22.69 29.36 -19.17
C LEU A 192 -22.26 30.75 -18.66
N TYR A 193 -21.35 30.76 -17.68
CA TYR A 193 -20.73 31.99 -17.20
C TYR A 193 -19.62 32.41 -18.12
N ALA A 194 -19.61 33.70 -18.61
CA ALA A 194 -18.65 34.20 -19.57
C ALA A 194 -18.41 33.21 -20.72
N ALA A 195 -19.50 32.81 -21.41
CA ALA A 195 -19.49 31.74 -22.40
C ALA A 195 -18.35 31.90 -23.41
N GLN A 196 -17.54 30.86 -23.56
CA GLN A 196 -16.42 30.79 -24.49
C GLN A 196 -16.90 30.16 -25.79
N MET A 197 -16.79 30.89 -26.88
CA MET A 197 -17.21 30.47 -28.22
C MET A 197 -16.05 30.58 -29.18
N PHE A 198 -16.02 29.76 -30.20
CA PHE A 198 -15.00 29.83 -31.22
C PHE A 198 -15.60 29.94 -32.62
N ARG A 199 -14.83 30.48 -33.53
CA ARG A 199 -15.06 30.52 -34.96
C ARG A 199 -13.81 30.01 -35.66
N LYS A 200 -13.98 29.02 -36.54
CA LYS A 200 -12.85 28.48 -37.33
C LYS A 200 -13.38 27.92 -38.63
N GLN A 201 -12.68 28.25 -39.71
CA GLN A 201 -13.03 27.74 -41.04
C GLN A 201 -12.79 26.23 -41.10
N GLY A 202 -13.69 25.49 -41.74
CA GLY A 202 -13.61 24.04 -41.86
C GLY A 202 -14.23 23.26 -40.67
N CYS A 203 -14.60 23.96 -39.58
CA CYS A 203 -15.36 23.36 -38.49
C CYS A 203 -16.87 23.47 -38.76
N ASP A 204 -17.59 22.38 -38.46
CA ASP A 204 -19.05 22.30 -38.57
C ASP A 204 -19.67 22.47 -37.16
N PRO A 205 -20.63 23.40 -36.99
CA PRO A 205 -21.25 23.64 -35.68
C PRO A 205 -22.19 22.48 -35.28
N ILE A 206 -22.03 22.02 -34.06
CA ILE A 206 -22.96 21.05 -33.41
C ILE A 206 -23.81 21.79 -32.38
N ILE A 207 -23.21 22.62 -31.55
CA ILE A 207 -23.91 23.52 -30.64
C ILE A 207 -23.42 24.94 -30.92
N GLY A 208 -24.33 25.80 -31.34
CA GLY A 208 -24.02 27.17 -31.75
C GLY A 208 -24.24 27.38 -33.23
N THR A 209 -23.55 28.41 -33.79
CA THR A 209 -23.58 28.78 -35.19
C THR A 209 -22.16 28.79 -35.76
N THR A 210 -22.02 28.87 -37.07
CA THR A 210 -20.70 28.98 -37.73
C THR A 210 -19.84 30.15 -37.22
N ASP A 211 -20.48 31.23 -36.76
CA ASP A 211 -19.77 32.40 -36.23
C ASP A 211 -19.52 32.36 -34.73
N ALA A 212 -20.19 31.42 -34.00
CA ALA A 212 -20.10 31.31 -32.57
C ALA A 212 -20.41 29.86 -32.13
N MET A 213 -19.45 28.97 -32.26
CA MET A 213 -19.58 27.57 -31.87
C MET A 213 -19.18 27.37 -30.40
N ILE A 214 -20.00 26.65 -29.65
CA ILE A 214 -19.65 26.12 -28.32
C ILE A 214 -19.06 24.73 -28.52
N LEU A 215 -19.70 23.93 -29.37
CA LEU A 215 -19.25 22.60 -29.76
C LEU A 215 -19.26 22.50 -31.29
N GLY A 216 -18.17 22.05 -31.87
CA GLY A 216 -18.05 21.85 -33.30
C GLY A 216 -17.21 20.63 -33.64
N SER A 217 -17.37 20.15 -34.87
CA SER A 217 -16.50 19.11 -35.46
C SER A 217 -15.47 19.79 -36.36
N CYS A 218 -14.19 19.64 -36.02
CA CYS A 218 -13.09 20.30 -36.72
C CYS A 218 -12.19 19.30 -37.45
N PRO A 219 -11.56 19.69 -38.59
CA PRO A 219 -10.61 18.83 -39.26
C PRO A 219 -9.33 18.67 -38.45
N LEU A 220 -8.75 17.47 -38.48
CA LEU A 220 -7.41 17.22 -37.93
C LEU A 220 -6.34 17.51 -38.99
N PRO A 221 -5.14 17.93 -38.62
CA PRO A 221 -4.03 18.04 -39.56
C PRO A 221 -3.63 16.65 -40.05
N GLY A 222 -3.50 16.50 -41.36
CA GLY A 222 -3.09 15.27 -42.01
C GLY A 222 -3.27 15.36 -43.54
N ASP A 223 -2.54 14.57 -44.28
CA ASP A 223 -2.71 14.48 -45.72
C ASP A 223 -4.01 13.71 -46.03
N ALA A 224 -4.84 14.30 -46.89
CA ALA A 224 -6.11 13.72 -47.31
C ALA A 224 -5.99 12.30 -47.99
N GLN A 225 -4.77 11.81 -48.14
CA GLN A 225 -4.45 10.49 -48.74
C GLN A 225 -4.24 9.37 -47.66
N SER A 226 -4.22 9.69 -46.37
CA SER A 226 -4.00 8.68 -45.32
C SER A 226 -5.29 7.95 -44.84
N ASN A 227 -6.43 8.19 -45.47
CA ASN A 227 -7.71 7.58 -45.12
C ASN A 227 -7.82 6.03 -45.40
N GLU A 228 -6.78 5.42 -45.98
CA GLU A 228 -6.77 3.96 -46.21
C GLU A 228 -6.48 3.16 -44.92
N ASP A 229 -5.91 3.78 -43.87
CA ASP A 229 -5.52 3.09 -42.64
C ASP A 229 -6.50 3.25 -41.43
N GLY A 230 -7.73 3.73 -41.69
CA GLY A 230 -8.71 3.91 -40.58
C GLY A 230 -8.43 5.09 -39.65
N THR A 231 -7.51 5.98 -40.02
CA THR A 231 -7.19 7.21 -39.25
C THR A 231 -8.35 8.19 -39.35
N ARG A 232 -8.71 8.81 -38.26
CA ARG A 232 -9.77 9.82 -38.21
C ARG A 232 -9.26 11.16 -38.72
N ASP A 233 -10.12 11.82 -39.46
CA ASP A 233 -9.85 13.13 -40.08
C ASP A 233 -10.48 14.31 -39.31
N ARG A 234 -11.33 14.02 -38.31
CA ARG A 234 -12.07 15.03 -37.54
C ARG A 234 -12.07 14.77 -36.04
N VAL A 235 -12.10 15.85 -35.28
CA VAL A 235 -12.17 15.88 -33.83
C VAL A 235 -13.34 16.76 -33.37
N LEU A 236 -14.05 16.33 -32.32
CA LEU A 236 -15.02 17.18 -31.65
C LEU A 236 -14.30 18.17 -30.75
N VAL A 237 -14.64 19.44 -30.86
CA VAL A 237 -14.04 20.52 -30.05
C VAL A 237 -15.11 21.20 -29.23
N LEU A 238 -15.00 21.11 -27.90
CA LEU A 238 -15.81 21.86 -26.96
C LEU A 238 -15.00 23.06 -26.50
N SER A 239 -15.45 24.28 -26.88
CA SER A 239 -14.73 25.50 -26.49
C SER A 239 -14.97 25.87 -25.02
N ASP A 240 -16.17 25.70 -24.51
CA ASP A 240 -16.51 26.05 -23.13
C ASP A 240 -16.57 24.83 -22.23
N PRO A 241 -15.52 24.59 -21.40
CA PRO A 241 -15.49 23.47 -20.48
C PRO A 241 -16.59 23.50 -19.42
N ASP A 242 -17.23 24.66 -19.15
CA ASP A 242 -18.28 24.77 -18.14
C ASP A 242 -19.55 23.99 -18.55
N LEU A 243 -19.65 23.50 -19.77
CA LEU A 243 -20.70 22.56 -20.13
C LEU A 243 -20.52 21.18 -19.47
N LEU A 244 -19.25 20.80 -19.18
CA LEU A 244 -18.89 19.46 -18.67
C LEU A 244 -18.21 19.48 -17.30
N ASN A 245 -17.62 20.59 -16.87
CA ASN A 245 -16.85 20.63 -15.66
C ASN A 245 -17.71 20.73 -14.40
N ASN A 246 -17.12 20.45 -13.23
CA ASN A 246 -17.80 20.43 -11.95
C ASN A 246 -18.47 21.78 -11.58
N HIS A 247 -17.94 22.90 -12.08
CA HIS A 247 -18.55 24.21 -11.87
C HIS A 247 -19.81 24.38 -12.71
N GLY A 248 -19.73 24.09 -13.99
CA GLY A 248 -20.78 24.40 -14.94
C GLY A 248 -21.92 23.38 -15.00
N LEU A 249 -21.68 22.10 -14.66
CA LEU A 249 -22.72 21.06 -14.58
C LEU A 249 -23.90 21.45 -13.66
N ARG A 250 -23.67 22.35 -12.70
CA ARG A 250 -24.68 22.82 -11.75
C ARG A 250 -25.54 23.98 -12.29
N LEU A 251 -25.18 24.50 -13.47
CA LEU A 251 -25.83 25.69 -14.03
C LEU A 251 -26.84 25.29 -15.10
N GLY A 252 -28.07 25.80 -14.98
CA GLY A 252 -29.15 25.44 -15.90
C GLY A 252 -29.32 23.93 -16.02
N ASP A 253 -29.56 23.47 -17.24
CA ASP A 253 -29.72 22.04 -17.57
C ASP A 253 -28.43 21.44 -18.15
N ASN A 254 -27.24 22.02 -17.87
CA ASN A 254 -25.99 21.61 -18.46
C ASN A 254 -25.69 20.13 -18.21
N ALA A 255 -26.01 19.60 -17.03
CA ALA A 255 -25.80 18.19 -16.70
C ALA A 255 -26.64 17.26 -17.58
N GLN A 256 -27.94 17.62 -17.85
CA GLN A 256 -28.76 16.84 -18.74
C GLN A 256 -28.29 16.95 -20.19
N ILE A 257 -27.89 18.15 -20.63
CA ILE A 257 -27.35 18.39 -21.97
C ILE A 257 -26.07 17.55 -22.18
N ALA A 258 -25.18 17.52 -21.18
CA ALA A 258 -23.98 16.70 -21.22
C ALA A 258 -24.31 15.20 -21.34
N ALA A 259 -25.25 14.71 -20.52
CA ALA A 259 -25.65 13.30 -20.55
C ALA A 259 -26.31 12.95 -21.89
N ASP A 260 -27.24 13.76 -22.40
CA ASP A 260 -27.92 13.52 -23.67
C ASP A 260 -26.93 13.53 -24.84
N PHE A 261 -26.08 14.55 -24.94
CA PHE A 261 -25.07 14.62 -25.98
C PHE A 261 -24.09 13.44 -25.92
N LEU A 262 -23.53 13.16 -24.76
CA LEU A 262 -22.53 12.11 -24.60
C LEU A 262 -23.14 10.72 -24.83
N SER A 263 -24.38 10.47 -24.39
CA SER A 263 -25.05 9.20 -24.67
C SER A 263 -25.31 9.00 -26.16
N SER A 264 -25.55 10.07 -26.91
CA SER A 264 -25.73 9.99 -28.36
C SER A 264 -24.42 9.61 -29.11
N GLN A 265 -23.28 9.77 -28.48
CA GLN A 265 -21.96 9.39 -29.02
C GLN A 265 -21.52 7.98 -28.61
N THR A 266 -22.28 7.30 -27.74
CA THR A 266 -21.92 5.96 -27.24
C THR A 266 -22.72 4.87 -27.92
N GLY A 267 -22.04 3.76 -28.23
CA GLY A 267 -22.63 2.49 -28.60
C GLY A 267 -22.50 1.46 -27.49
N GLU A 268 -21.77 0.37 -27.76
CA GLU A 268 -21.50 -0.68 -26.79
C GLU A 268 -20.24 -0.44 -25.93
N GLY A 269 -19.41 0.52 -26.29
CA GLY A 269 -18.15 0.85 -25.64
C GLY A 269 -18.29 1.77 -24.42
N ASN A 270 -17.21 2.47 -24.10
CA ASN A 270 -17.11 3.32 -22.93
C ASN A 270 -16.74 4.76 -23.29
N ILE A 271 -17.17 5.70 -22.48
CA ILE A 271 -16.62 7.07 -22.47
C ILE A 271 -15.40 7.06 -21.53
N VAL A 272 -14.27 7.48 -22.07
CA VAL A 272 -13.03 7.58 -21.29
C VAL A 272 -12.67 9.05 -21.10
N ILE A 273 -12.57 9.50 -19.83
CA ILE A 273 -12.05 10.83 -19.52
C ILE A 273 -10.55 10.69 -19.27
N ASP A 274 -9.76 11.15 -20.23
CA ASP A 274 -8.30 10.90 -20.25
C ASP A 274 -7.52 12.08 -19.68
N TYR A 275 -6.92 11.85 -18.53
CA TYR A 275 -5.98 12.76 -17.86
C TYR A 275 -4.52 12.38 -18.08
N SER A 276 -4.23 11.40 -18.94
CA SER A 276 -2.86 10.98 -19.19
C SER A 276 -2.15 11.93 -20.13
N ARG A 277 -0.90 12.28 -19.81
CA ARG A 277 -0.06 13.19 -20.58
C ARG A 277 0.59 12.54 -21.80
N ALA A 278 0.85 11.24 -21.72
CA ALA A 278 1.47 10.48 -22.78
C ALA A 278 0.44 9.76 -23.63
N SER A 279 0.81 9.43 -24.86
CA SER A 279 0.03 8.49 -25.65
C SER A 279 0.05 7.13 -24.95
N TRP A 280 -1.15 6.55 -24.69
CA TRP A 280 -1.31 5.18 -24.21
C TRP A 280 -1.41 4.18 -25.38
N LEU A 281 -1.33 4.69 -26.60
CA LEU A 281 -1.28 3.89 -27.82
C LEU A 281 0.09 3.26 -27.91
N ARG A 282 0.14 1.94 -28.05
CA ARG A 282 1.39 1.24 -28.33
C ARG A 282 1.80 1.56 -29.77
N ASP A 283 2.76 2.43 -29.93
CA ASP A 283 3.54 2.48 -31.15
C ASP A 283 4.75 1.54 -30.96
N PRO A 284 4.74 0.35 -31.59
CA PRO A 284 5.83 -0.60 -31.44
C PRO A 284 7.16 -0.06 -32.02
N VAL A 285 7.10 1.01 -32.80
CA VAL A 285 8.28 1.60 -33.49
C VAL A 285 8.90 2.77 -32.71
N ARG A 286 8.14 3.44 -31.85
CA ARG A 286 8.55 4.66 -31.16
C ARG A 286 8.65 4.58 -29.64
N GLU A 287 8.46 3.41 -29.01
CA GLU A 287 8.83 3.33 -27.59
C GLU A 287 10.35 3.45 -27.49
N PRO A 288 10.90 4.61 -27.04
CA PRO A 288 12.29 4.65 -26.71
C PRO A 288 12.47 3.63 -25.60
N VAL A 289 13.33 2.63 -25.85
CA VAL A 289 13.77 1.70 -24.82
C VAL A 289 14.33 2.56 -23.71
N ARG A 290 13.52 2.80 -22.66
CA ARG A 290 13.92 3.63 -21.54
C ARG A 290 15.04 2.90 -20.83
N GLU A 291 16.27 3.31 -21.06
CA GLU A 291 17.40 2.83 -20.30
C GLU A 291 17.18 3.18 -18.83
N ARG A 292 17.06 2.12 -18.02
CA ARG A 292 16.94 2.27 -16.58
C ARG A 292 18.22 2.85 -16.02
N THR A 293 18.16 4.09 -15.55
CA THR A 293 19.29 4.78 -14.93
C THR A 293 19.21 4.73 -13.41
N TRP A 294 20.34 5.00 -12.76
CA TRP A 294 20.37 5.15 -11.29
C TRP A 294 19.40 6.23 -10.78
N ALA A 295 19.06 7.21 -11.62
CA ALA A 295 18.04 8.22 -11.32
C ALA A 295 16.65 7.61 -11.12
N ASP A 296 16.32 6.50 -11.77
CA ASP A 296 15.05 5.81 -11.54
C ASP A 296 15.00 5.13 -10.16
N LEU A 297 16.15 4.66 -9.66
CA LEU A 297 16.28 4.16 -8.29
C LEU A 297 16.07 5.26 -7.24
N SER A 298 16.51 6.49 -7.52
CA SER A 298 16.33 7.61 -6.59
C SER A 298 14.85 7.93 -6.32
N ARG A 299 13.96 7.62 -7.26
CA ARG A 299 12.50 7.77 -7.09
C ARG A 299 11.93 6.88 -5.98
N PHE A 300 12.56 5.72 -5.72
CA PHE A 300 12.17 4.86 -4.61
C PHE A 300 12.54 5.43 -3.23
N PHE A 301 13.45 6.40 -3.18
CA PHE A 301 13.84 7.10 -1.96
C PHE A 301 13.16 8.47 -1.82
N GLY A 302 12.41 8.92 -2.85
CA GLY A 302 11.59 10.13 -2.80
C GLY A 302 10.22 9.90 -2.15
N PRO A 303 9.49 10.99 -1.85
CA PRO A 303 8.10 10.89 -1.43
C PRO A 303 7.24 10.20 -2.54
N PRO A 304 6.34 9.27 -2.21
CA PRO A 304 5.86 8.86 -0.87
C PRO A 304 6.68 7.73 -0.21
N PHE A 305 7.61 7.09 -0.94
CA PHE A 305 8.35 5.91 -0.45
C PHE A 305 9.30 6.23 0.70
N LEU A 306 9.77 7.47 0.82
CA LEU A 306 10.64 7.90 1.93
C LEU A 306 10.02 7.58 3.29
N ILE A 307 8.71 7.76 3.45
CA ILE A 307 8.00 7.47 4.71
C ILE A 307 8.04 5.97 5.03
N LEU A 308 7.89 5.12 4.00
CA LEU A 308 8.01 3.66 4.16
C LEU A 308 9.42 3.26 4.58
N TRP A 309 10.45 3.85 3.99
CA TRP A 309 11.83 3.60 4.36
C TRP A 309 12.16 4.06 5.78
N LEU A 310 11.67 5.23 6.20
CA LEU A 310 11.81 5.71 7.57
C LEU A 310 11.09 4.77 8.56
N GLY A 311 9.87 4.36 8.24
CA GLY A 311 9.13 3.38 9.05
C GLY A 311 9.85 2.03 9.15
N ALA A 312 10.35 1.51 8.04
CA ALA A 312 11.14 0.28 8.01
C ALA A 312 12.44 0.41 8.82
N GLY A 313 13.14 1.54 8.71
CA GLY A 313 14.32 1.85 9.50
C GLY A 313 14.04 1.92 11.01
N CYS A 314 12.95 2.55 11.41
CA CYS A 314 12.52 2.58 12.81
C CYS A 314 12.18 1.18 13.34
N LEU A 315 11.44 0.38 12.57
CA LEU A 315 11.11 -1.01 12.93
C LEU A 315 12.36 -1.88 13.03
N PHE A 316 13.30 -1.73 12.12
CA PHE A 316 14.58 -2.44 12.14
C PHE A 316 15.41 -2.06 13.37
N THR A 317 15.48 -0.77 13.69
CA THR A 317 16.18 -0.27 14.90
C THR A 317 15.53 -0.80 16.18
N LEU A 318 14.20 -0.80 16.26
CA LEU A 318 13.46 -1.38 17.39
C LEU A 318 13.70 -2.90 17.51
N PHE A 319 13.75 -3.59 16.38
CA PHE A 319 14.04 -5.02 16.34
C PHE A 319 15.46 -5.31 16.86
N LEU A 320 16.46 -4.54 16.42
CA LEU A 320 17.83 -4.66 16.89
C LEU A 320 17.94 -4.34 18.39
N TRP A 321 17.29 -3.27 18.84
CA TRP A 321 17.24 -2.91 20.27
C TRP A 321 16.62 -4.05 21.09
N ARG A 322 15.49 -4.58 20.66
CA ARG A 322 14.84 -5.71 21.34
C ARG A 322 15.74 -6.94 21.35
N GLY A 323 16.46 -7.20 20.26
CA GLY A 323 17.45 -8.27 20.18
C GLY A 323 18.59 -8.07 21.18
N ALA A 324 19.13 -6.87 21.25
CA ALA A 324 20.20 -6.51 22.20
C ALA A 324 19.78 -6.66 23.68
N LEU A 325 18.54 -6.23 24.00
CA LEU A 325 17.99 -6.39 25.35
C LEU A 325 17.73 -7.87 25.72
N ARG A 326 17.38 -8.70 24.74
CA ARG A 326 17.03 -10.11 24.98
C ARG A 326 18.24 -11.00 25.18
N TYR A 327 19.37 -10.70 24.53
CA TYR A 327 20.56 -11.55 24.57
C TYR A 327 21.58 -11.12 25.63
N GLY A 328 21.43 -9.98 26.27
CA GLY A 328 22.39 -9.46 27.26
C GLY A 328 23.81 -9.31 26.67
N PRO A 329 24.79 -8.90 27.50
CA PRO A 329 26.17 -8.90 27.06
C PRO A 329 26.61 -10.33 26.76
N ILE A 330 27.26 -10.56 25.62
CA ILE A 330 27.88 -11.83 25.27
C ILE A 330 28.96 -12.12 26.29
N LEU A 331 28.63 -12.90 27.31
CA LEU A 331 29.65 -13.48 28.18
C LEU A 331 30.48 -14.39 27.31
N ARG A 332 31.65 -13.95 26.91
CA ARG A 332 32.69 -14.80 26.31
C ARG A 332 33.15 -15.78 27.38
N VAL A 333 32.42 -16.86 27.58
CA VAL A 333 32.92 -18.00 28.33
C VAL A 333 34.02 -18.60 27.44
N GLY A 334 35.27 -18.51 27.93
CA GLY A 334 36.41 -19.04 27.23
C GLY A 334 36.16 -20.49 26.80
N GLY A 335 36.36 -20.74 25.50
CA GLY A 335 35.92 -21.94 24.83
C GLY A 335 36.55 -23.23 25.36
N ALA A 336 35.74 -23.94 26.14
CA ALA A 336 35.88 -25.39 26.28
C ALA A 336 34.57 -26.02 25.82
N ALA A 337 34.64 -27.02 24.93
CA ALA A 337 33.48 -27.69 24.33
C ALA A 337 32.49 -28.38 25.33
N GLY A 338 32.73 -28.24 26.63
CA GLY A 338 31.84 -28.69 27.73
C GLY A 338 31.14 -27.57 28.51
N ALA A 339 31.54 -26.31 28.32
CA ALA A 339 31.06 -25.18 29.15
C ALA A 339 29.55 -24.92 29.03
N GLY A 340 28.97 -25.18 27.86
CA GLY A 340 27.53 -25.00 27.65
C GLY A 340 26.66 -25.96 28.46
N LYS A 341 27.11 -27.21 28.63
CA LYS A 341 26.39 -28.19 29.45
C LYS A 341 26.51 -27.88 30.94
N ALA A 342 27.72 -27.49 31.41
CA ALA A 342 27.94 -27.11 32.81
C ALA A 342 27.09 -25.90 33.21
N LEU A 343 27.02 -24.88 32.35
CA LEU A 343 26.24 -23.67 32.59
C LEU A 343 24.73 -23.94 32.58
N ALA A 344 24.26 -24.82 31.70
CA ALA A 344 22.86 -25.27 31.68
C ALA A 344 22.50 -26.07 32.94
N ILE A 345 23.41 -26.95 33.42
CA ILE A 345 23.24 -27.71 34.65
C ILE A 345 23.22 -26.78 35.86
N GLU A 346 24.15 -25.79 35.91
CA GLU A 346 24.20 -24.81 37.01
C GLU A 346 22.96 -23.92 37.04
N ALA A 347 22.48 -23.45 35.90
CA ALA A 347 21.26 -22.66 35.80
C ALA A 347 20.03 -23.48 36.26
N ARG A 348 19.95 -24.75 35.87
CA ARG A 348 18.88 -25.66 36.28
C ARG A 348 18.96 -25.97 37.78
N ALA A 349 20.14 -26.18 38.32
CA ALA A 349 20.36 -26.40 39.74
C ALA A 349 19.97 -25.16 40.57
N ARG A 350 20.28 -23.93 40.08
CA ARG A 350 19.83 -22.69 40.74
C ARG A 350 18.31 -22.54 40.78
N LEU A 351 17.65 -22.87 39.64
CA LEU A 351 16.19 -22.83 39.56
C LEU A 351 15.53 -23.86 40.50
N MET A 352 16.11 -25.07 40.58
CA MET A 352 15.63 -26.11 41.50
C MET A 352 15.81 -25.71 42.96
N ARG A 353 16.94 -25.09 43.35
CA ARG A 353 17.14 -24.51 44.69
C ARG A 353 16.12 -23.42 45.03
N LEU A 354 15.74 -22.60 44.07
CA LEU A 354 14.72 -21.55 44.29
C LEU A 354 13.32 -22.12 44.52
N SER A 355 13.07 -23.39 44.13
CA SER A 355 11.79 -24.05 44.40
C SER A 355 11.59 -24.41 45.86
N GLY A 356 12.68 -24.49 46.69
CA GLY A 356 12.64 -24.84 48.09
C GLY A 356 12.11 -26.27 48.36
N GLN A 357 12.21 -27.17 47.40
CA GLN A 357 11.76 -28.56 47.45
C GLN A 357 12.95 -29.55 47.51
N ASP A 358 13.94 -29.26 48.35
CA ASP A 358 15.18 -30.01 48.42
C ASP A 358 14.96 -31.50 48.79
N GLY A 359 13.98 -31.81 49.62
CA GLY A 359 13.61 -33.18 49.94
C GLY A 359 13.04 -34.00 48.76
N ALA A 360 12.22 -33.36 47.92
CA ALA A 360 11.71 -34.02 46.73
C ALA A 360 12.84 -34.32 45.72
N LEU A 361 13.82 -33.42 45.60
CA LEU A 361 14.99 -33.57 44.74
C LEU A 361 15.90 -34.72 45.19
N VAL A 362 16.06 -34.95 46.54
CA VAL A 362 16.81 -36.09 47.08
C VAL A 362 16.17 -37.42 46.69
N HIS A 363 14.86 -37.54 46.70
CA HIS A 363 14.15 -38.72 46.23
C HIS A 363 14.44 -39.03 44.77
N GLU A 364 14.29 -38.04 43.90
CA GLU A 364 14.53 -38.21 42.48
C GLU A 364 16.01 -38.54 42.19
N TYR A 365 16.91 -37.90 42.92
CA TYR A 365 18.32 -38.15 42.83
C TYR A 365 18.68 -39.60 43.21
N ALA A 366 18.20 -40.09 44.35
CA ALA A 366 18.46 -41.44 44.80
C ALA A 366 17.98 -42.49 43.78
N ALA A 367 16.77 -42.32 43.23
CA ALA A 367 16.25 -43.24 42.22
C ALA A 367 17.09 -43.19 40.91
N ALA A 368 17.51 -42.01 40.46
CA ALA A 368 18.37 -41.86 39.29
C ALA A 368 19.75 -42.48 39.49
N ARG A 369 20.34 -42.33 40.67
CA ARG A 369 21.65 -42.90 40.99
C ARG A 369 21.63 -44.43 41.11
N ILE A 370 20.56 -45.03 41.71
CA ILE A 370 20.36 -46.47 41.70
C ILE A 370 20.26 -47.01 40.27
N SER A 371 19.50 -46.33 39.42
CA SER A 371 19.37 -46.73 38.01
C SER A 371 20.68 -46.62 37.27
N ALA A 372 21.49 -45.57 37.54
CA ALA A 372 22.83 -45.39 36.95
C ALA A 372 23.82 -46.46 37.46
N ALA A 373 23.80 -46.79 38.76
CA ALA A 373 24.59 -47.84 39.34
C ALA A 373 24.23 -49.24 38.75
N ALA A 374 22.96 -49.51 38.59
CA ALA A 374 22.50 -50.74 37.92
C ALA A 374 22.97 -50.82 36.47
N ALA A 375 23.00 -49.69 35.75
CA ALA A 375 23.51 -49.64 34.37
C ALA A 375 25.00 -49.85 34.28
N SER A 376 25.77 -49.37 35.26
CA SER A 376 27.23 -49.56 35.31
C SER A 376 27.60 -50.98 35.65
N LEU A 377 26.85 -51.64 36.59
CA LEU A 377 27.15 -53.00 37.07
C LEU A 377 26.65 -54.07 36.07
N PHE A 378 25.49 -53.94 35.49
CA PHE A 378 24.82 -54.96 34.70
C PHE A 378 24.78 -54.72 33.20
N GLY A 379 25.28 -53.55 32.78
CA GLY A 379 25.17 -53.13 31.39
C GLY A 379 23.73 -52.72 30.94
N PRO A 380 23.58 -52.07 29.76
CA PRO A 380 22.32 -51.48 29.33
C PRO A 380 21.17 -52.50 29.09
N SER A 381 21.46 -53.76 28.82
CA SER A 381 20.47 -54.82 28.57
C SER A 381 19.79 -55.33 29.84
N HIS A 382 20.54 -55.43 30.95
CA HIS A 382 20.04 -55.96 32.23
C HIS A 382 19.73 -54.86 33.26
N ALA A 383 20.21 -53.66 33.04
CA ALA A 383 19.99 -52.52 33.94
C ALA A 383 18.53 -52.26 34.28
N ARG A 384 17.62 -52.50 33.35
CA ARG A 384 16.17 -52.27 33.56
C ARG A 384 15.58 -53.17 34.65
N HIS A 385 16.09 -54.37 34.82
CA HIS A 385 15.62 -55.29 35.84
C HIS A 385 16.03 -54.84 37.24
N TYR A 386 17.26 -54.33 37.37
CA TYR A 386 17.86 -53.90 38.63
C TYR A 386 17.71 -52.38 38.88
N ALA A 387 16.97 -51.67 38.05
CA ALA A 387 16.78 -50.23 38.19
C ALA A 387 15.76 -49.88 39.29
N SER A 388 14.95 -50.86 39.76
CA SER A 388 14.10 -50.67 40.92
C SER A 388 14.87 -50.79 42.22
N GLU A 389 14.49 -50.02 43.23
CA GLU A 389 15.13 -49.98 44.54
C GLU A 389 15.15 -51.38 45.18
N ASP A 390 14.04 -52.09 45.11
CA ASP A 390 13.91 -53.41 45.72
C ASP A 390 14.83 -54.46 45.09
N GLU A 391 14.90 -54.51 43.78
CA GLU A 391 15.78 -55.46 43.07
C GLU A 391 17.25 -55.12 43.23
N PHE A 392 17.61 -53.86 43.31
CA PHE A 392 18.96 -53.43 43.60
C PHE A 392 19.38 -53.81 45.03
N LEU A 393 18.51 -53.58 46.02
CA LEU A 393 18.73 -54.00 47.40
C LEU A 393 18.82 -55.51 47.53
N ASN A 394 18.03 -56.31 46.83
CA ASN A 394 18.10 -57.78 46.81
C ASN A 394 19.42 -58.26 46.22
N PHE A 395 19.97 -57.58 45.26
CA PHE A 395 21.31 -57.85 44.73
C PHE A 395 22.37 -57.49 45.76
N ALA A 396 22.31 -56.30 46.34
CA ALA A 396 23.27 -55.85 47.37
C ALA A 396 23.28 -56.78 48.62
N ASP A 397 22.10 -57.23 49.09
CA ASP A 397 21.99 -58.16 50.21
C ASP A 397 22.71 -59.49 49.95
N ARG A 398 22.72 -59.96 48.74
CA ARG A 398 23.40 -61.22 48.40
C ARG A 398 24.91 -61.15 48.38
N ARG A 399 25.45 -59.97 48.02
CA ARG A 399 26.85 -59.80 47.77
C ARG A 399 27.58 -58.96 48.85
N HIS A 400 26.87 -57.95 49.40
CA HIS A 400 27.38 -57.04 50.41
C HIS A 400 26.38 -56.79 51.51
N PRO A 401 26.08 -57.79 52.40
CA PRO A 401 24.96 -57.69 53.35
C PRO A 401 25.11 -56.58 54.35
N GLY A 402 26.35 -56.17 54.72
CA GLY A 402 26.58 -55.06 55.66
C GLY A 402 26.20 -53.70 55.05
N GLU A 403 26.64 -53.47 53.84
CA GLU A 403 26.40 -52.25 53.09
C GLU A 403 24.94 -52.15 52.64
N ALA A 404 24.32 -53.29 52.26
CA ALA A 404 22.91 -53.35 51.94
C ALA A 404 21.97 -52.94 53.06
N ALA A 405 22.31 -53.38 54.30
CA ALA A 405 21.54 -52.97 55.49
C ALA A 405 21.69 -51.45 55.73
N ARG A 406 22.85 -50.89 55.53
CA ARG A 406 23.09 -49.43 55.60
C ARG A 406 22.33 -48.68 54.52
N LEU A 407 22.43 -49.11 53.27
CA LEU A 407 21.72 -48.51 52.13
C LEU A 407 20.19 -48.49 52.37
N ARG A 408 19.62 -49.61 52.87
CA ARG A 408 18.22 -49.72 53.23
C ARG A 408 17.83 -48.69 54.27
N SER A 409 18.66 -48.51 55.33
CA SER A 409 18.38 -47.55 56.37
C SER A 409 18.41 -46.11 55.87
N ILE A 410 19.34 -45.79 54.93
CA ILE A 410 19.45 -44.45 54.31
C ILE A 410 18.23 -44.19 53.39
N LEU A 411 17.84 -45.17 52.60
CA LEU A 411 16.68 -45.06 51.69
C LEU A 411 15.35 -44.85 52.48
N VAL A 412 15.22 -45.50 53.62
CA VAL A 412 14.07 -45.24 54.52
C VAL A 412 14.08 -43.82 55.04
N ARG A 413 15.24 -43.27 55.45
CA ARG A 413 15.39 -41.88 55.88
C ARG A 413 15.11 -40.91 54.71
N ILE A 414 15.59 -41.20 53.52
CA ILE A 414 15.28 -40.43 52.35
C ILE A 414 13.76 -40.40 52.08
N ARG A 415 13.05 -41.52 52.14
CA ARG A 415 11.60 -41.56 51.96
C ARG A 415 10.83 -40.78 53.03
N GLN A 416 11.35 -40.70 54.25
CA GLN A 416 10.72 -39.95 55.36
C GLN A 416 11.04 -38.44 55.31
N LEU A 417 11.91 -38.03 54.42
CA LEU A 417 12.32 -36.63 54.29
C LEU A 417 11.13 -35.79 53.78
N PRO A 418 10.74 -34.72 54.48
CA PRO A 418 9.68 -33.84 53.99
C PRO A 418 10.12 -33.13 52.71
N ALA A 419 9.18 -32.87 51.78
CA ALA A 419 9.49 -32.22 50.52
C ALA A 419 10.26 -30.90 50.67
N ARG A 420 10.05 -30.17 51.79
CA ARG A 420 10.77 -28.95 52.17
C ARG A 420 11.74 -29.24 53.31
N ALA A 421 12.69 -30.13 53.11
CA ALA A 421 13.75 -30.41 54.06
C ALA A 421 14.79 -29.29 54.09
N HIS A 422 15.56 -29.18 55.16
CA HIS A 422 16.66 -28.23 55.23
C HIS A 422 17.81 -28.68 54.32
N ALA A 423 18.39 -27.77 53.54
CA ALA A 423 19.40 -28.12 52.54
C ALA A 423 20.62 -28.87 53.14
N ALA A 424 21.03 -28.51 54.38
CA ALA A 424 22.12 -29.24 55.06
C ALA A 424 21.79 -30.71 55.36
N GLU A 425 20.57 -31.00 55.71
CA GLU A 425 20.10 -32.38 55.98
C GLU A 425 20.00 -33.21 54.68
N ALA A 426 19.51 -32.55 53.60
CA ALA A 426 19.45 -33.14 52.29
C ALA A 426 20.86 -33.52 51.76
N ILE A 427 21.83 -32.62 51.89
CA ILE A 427 23.19 -32.83 51.47
C ILE A 427 23.84 -33.98 52.29
N HIS A 428 23.66 -33.96 53.59
CA HIS A 428 24.25 -35.02 54.46
C HIS A 428 23.70 -36.43 54.08
N LEU A 429 22.42 -36.53 53.80
CA LEU A 429 21.80 -37.79 53.37
C LEU A 429 22.29 -38.22 52.00
N ILE A 430 22.54 -37.33 51.07
CA ILE A 430 23.15 -37.62 49.77
C ILE A 430 24.56 -38.13 49.94
N ASP A 431 25.37 -37.48 50.75
CA ASP A 431 26.76 -37.85 50.99
C ASP A 431 26.85 -39.27 51.58
N GLU A 432 26.00 -39.58 52.63
CA GLU A 432 25.93 -40.92 53.20
C GLU A 432 25.47 -41.96 52.16
N PHE A 433 24.50 -41.60 51.32
CA PHE A 433 23.98 -42.46 50.26
C PHE A 433 25.01 -42.78 49.20
N GLU A 434 25.72 -41.72 48.71
CA GLU A 434 26.79 -41.91 47.70
C GLU A 434 27.95 -42.77 48.27
N GLN A 435 28.35 -42.54 49.50
CA GLN A 435 29.45 -43.30 50.10
C GLN A 435 29.12 -44.79 50.18
N VAL A 436 27.88 -45.17 50.57
CA VAL A 436 27.49 -46.58 50.62
C VAL A 436 27.30 -47.16 49.21
N LEU A 437 26.73 -46.39 48.27
CA LEU A 437 26.54 -46.80 46.91
C LEU A 437 27.88 -47.05 46.19
N GLU A 438 28.88 -46.19 46.43
CA GLU A 438 30.22 -46.31 45.87
C GLU A 438 30.94 -47.55 46.40
N GLN A 439 30.78 -47.88 47.70
CA GLN A 439 31.31 -49.14 48.29
C GLN A 439 30.71 -50.36 47.57
N ILE A 440 29.39 -50.40 47.37
CA ILE A 440 28.70 -51.53 46.68
C ILE A 440 29.15 -51.64 45.21
N THR A 441 29.41 -50.49 44.53
CA THR A 441 29.78 -50.49 43.10
C THR A 441 31.25 -50.74 42.87
N HIS A 442 32.14 -50.41 43.82
CA HIS A 442 33.59 -50.56 43.68
C HIS A 442 34.08 -51.96 43.98
N ASP A 443 33.36 -52.68 44.89
CA ASP A 443 33.73 -54.03 45.32
C ASP A 443 32.95 -55.12 44.51
N ALA A 444 32.21 -54.71 43.48
CA ALA A 444 31.44 -55.58 42.59
C ALA A 444 32.17 -55.84 41.27
#